data_4be515f7bded8f4e87c3d1e5dd81609d
#
_entry.id   4be515f7bded8f4e87c3d1e5dd81609d
#
_cell.length_a   1.000
_cell.length_b   1.000
_cell.length_c   1.000
_cell.angle_alpha   90.00
_cell.angle_beta   90.00
_cell.angle_gamma   90.00
#
_symmetry.space_group_name_H-M   'P 1'
#
loop_
_entity.id
_entity.type
_entity.pdbx_description
1 polymer ?
#
loop_
_entity_poly.entity_id
_entity_poly.type
_entity_poly.pdbx_seq_one_letter_code
_entity_poly.pdbx_strand_id
1 'polypeptide(L)'
;MSTITEREQRWREFLAPTAAPGFLFHVDYSDPECPTPSTPSLWPDKIEERIERAWTLYETQRKKAEWVNDDRVPYLTNVTGTEIFAEAFGCAVQRPDDTNPFALPCVHNAQEADALTAPELSTSSLAYLFDIADELQRRAGPEAVMKPVDIQSPMDVVALIWEKVDLFIAMLETPESVKRLAGEVRTLLIAFMDEWFRRYGTEYIAHFPDYFMSGGITLSEDEIGAVSEEMFDAFFRNELELLSAHFGGIAIHCCADARHQWGNLKSIPGLRLLNLVKPPTRGAEYIQDAYTFFGGGVAQMHHGWTPWGEPETWPQGYPSECRVV
;
A
#
# COMPACT_ATOMS: atom_id res chain seq x y z
N MET A 1 25.90 -6.50 14.15
CA MET A 1 24.86 -5.73 13.44
C MET A 1 24.66 -6.35 12.08
N SER A 2 23.42 -6.52 11.64
CA SER A 2 23.11 -7.01 10.31
C SER A 2 23.35 -5.92 9.25
N THR A 3 23.90 -6.33 8.12
CA THR A 3 24.02 -5.46 6.93
C THR A 3 22.65 -5.25 6.28
N ILE A 4 22.53 -4.24 5.41
CA ILE A 4 21.29 -4.03 4.64
C ILE A 4 20.95 -5.26 3.80
N THR A 5 21.93 -5.84 3.11
CA THR A 5 21.74 -7.05 2.30
C THR A 5 21.23 -8.25 3.13
N GLU A 6 21.71 -8.40 4.37
CA GLU A 6 21.19 -9.46 5.28
C GLU A 6 19.74 -9.19 5.70
N ARG A 7 19.33 -7.90 5.88
CA ARG A 7 17.95 -7.53 6.16
C ARG A 7 17.03 -7.85 4.98
N GLU A 8 17.43 -7.45 3.78
CA GLU A 8 16.72 -7.79 2.54
C GLU A 8 16.56 -9.30 2.35
N GLN A 9 17.63 -10.07 2.63
CA GLN A 9 17.58 -11.52 2.54
C GLN A 9 16.60 -12.13 3.54
N ARG A 10 16.56 -11.63 4.78
CA ARG A 10 15.56 -12.07 5.78
C ARG A 10 14.12 -11.79 5.32
N TRP A 11 13.87 -10.63 4.69
CA TRP A 11 12.56 -10.34 4.11
C TRP A 11 12.18 -11.28 2.96
N ARG A 12 13.11 -11.58 2.05
CA ARG A 12 12.87 -12.54 0.96
C ARG A 12 12.48 -13.91 1.51
N GLU A 13 13.20 -14.38 2.51
CA GLU A 13 12.93 -15.66 3.17
C GLU A 13 11.60 -15.64 3.93
N PHE A 14 11.33 -14.56 4.66
CA PHE A 14 10.11 -14.41 5.46
C PHE A 14 8.83 -14.34 4.62
N LEU A 15 8.89 -13.70 3.45
CA LEU A 15 7.75 -13.57 2.54
C LEU A 15 7.62 -14.76 1.55
N ALA A 16 8.55 -15.70 1.57
CA ALA A 16 8.45 -16.88 0.71
C ALA A 16 7.18 -17.69 1.03
N PRO A 17 6.48 -18.26 0.02
CA PRO A 17 5.23 -19.00 0.25
C PRO A 17 5.34 -20.17 1.23
N THR A 18 6.53 -20.76 1.34
CA THR A 18 6.83 -21.89 2.21
C THR A 18 7.58 -21.50 3.48
N ALA A 19 7.65 -20.20 3.80
CA ALA A 19 8.37 -19.74 4.97
C ALA A 19 7.76 -20.31 6.26
N ALA A 20 8.63 -20.72 7.18
CA ALA A 20 8.22 -21.12 8.53
C ALA A 20 7.68 -19.94 9.35
N PRO A 21 6.88 -20.19 10.38
CA PRO A 21 6.54 -19.19 11.37
C PRO A 21 7.79 -18.51 11.95
N GLY A 22 7.67 -17.23 12.25
CA GLY A 22 8.77 -16.44 12.75
C GLY A 22 8.38 -14.97 12.86
N PHE A 23 9.33 -14.12 13.19
CA PHE A 23 9.08 -12.69 13.26
C PHE A 23 10.22 -11.88 12.66
N LEU A 24 9.85 -10.72 12.14
CA LEU A 24 10.72 -9.58 11.86
C LEU A 24 10.26 -8.41 12.73
N PHE A 25 11.10 -7.41 12.91
CA PHE A 25 10.71 -6.25 13.71
C PHE A 25 11.33 -4.96 13.22
N HIS A 26 10.65 -3.87 13.46
CA HIS A 26 11.11 -2.52 13.25
C HIS A 26 11.26 -1.78 14.59
N VAL A 27 12.32 -1.01 14.73
CA VAL A 27 12.52 -0.14 15.89
C VAL A 27 12.13 1.28 15.54
N ASP A 28 11.06 1.78 16.12
CA ASP A 28 10.70 3.19 16.05
C ASP A 28 11.50 3.98 17.08
N TYR A 29 12.33 4.87 16.54
CA TYR A 29 13.16 5.75 17.35
C TYR A 29 12.99 7.19 16.85
N SER A 30 12.66 8.07 17.77
CA SER A 30 12.59 9.50 17.54
C SER A 30 13.82 10.17 18.20
N ASP A 31 14.63 10.84 17.41
CA ASP A 31 15.77 11.59 17.90
C ASP A 31 15.36 13.08 18.07
N PRO A 32 15.29 13.61 19.31
CA PRO A 32 14.96 15.00 19.52
C PRO A 32 15.96 15.99 18.91
N GLU A 33 17.22 15.57 18.74
CA GLU A 33 18.27 16.40 18.12
C GLU A 33 18.25 16.34 16.58
N CYS A 34 17.52 15.36 16.01
CA CYS A 34 17.36 15.20 14.56
C CYS A 34 15.87 14.93 14.23
N PRO A 35 15.01 15.94 14.37
CA PRO A 35 13.57 15.76 14.13
C PRO A 35 13.31 15.39 12.67
N THR A 36 12.30 14.53 12.46
CA THR A 36 11.85 14.19 11.11
C THR A 36 11.39 15.48 10.39
N PRO A 37 11.89 15.74 9.17
CA PRO A 37 11.44 16.89 8.39
C PRO A 37 9.92 16.86 8.17
N SER A 38 9.28 18.03 8.29
CA SER A 38 7.86 18.16 7.97
C SER A 38 7.57 17.70 6.54
N THR A 39 6.41 17.10 6.32
CA THR A 39 5.98 16.76 4.96
C THR A 39 5.64 18.07 4.24
N PRO A 40 6.25 18.36 3.07
CA PRO A 40 5.84 19.48 2.24
C PRO A 40 4.45 19.24 1.68
N SER A 41 3.78 20.29 1.26
CA SER A 41 2.52 20.16 0.52
C SER A 41 2.70 19.25 -0.69
N LEU A 42 1.76 18.31 -0.88
CA LEU A 42 1.81 17.34 -1.97
C LEU A 42 1.32 17.93 -3.31
N TRP A 43 1.66 19.19 -3.54
CA TRP A 43 1.31 19.89 -4.76
C TRP A 43 2.31 19.56 -5.88
N PRO A 44 1.85 19.47 -7.13
CA PRO A 44 2.73 19.14 -8.26
C PRO A 44 3.89 20.13 -8.48
N ASP A 45 3.76 21.39 -8.04
CA ASP A 45 4.79 22.43 -8.12
C ASP A 45 5.83 22.39 -6.99
N LYS A 46 5.67 21.51 -5.99
CA LYS A 46 6.58 21.34 -4.85
C LYS A 46 7.59 20.18 -5.04
N ILE A 47 7.97 19.93 -6.27
CA ILE A 47 8.83 18.78 -6.64
C ILE A 47 10.16 18.84 -5.88
N GLU A 48 10.85 19.97 -5.91
CA GLU A 48 12.16 20.11 -5.28
C GLU A 48 12.13 19.92 -3.76
N GLU A 49 11.13 20.50 -3.09
CA GLU A 49 10.93 20.34 -1.64
C GLU A 49 10.67 18.87 -1.28
N ARG A 50 9.91 18.17 -2.11
CA ARG A 50 9.63 16.73 -1.95
C ARG A 50 10.89 15.88 -2.13
N ILE A 51 11.71 16.17 -3.13
CA ILE A 51 12.98 15.50 -3.38
C ILE A 51 13.94 15.71 -2.21
N GLU A 52 14.13 16.94 -1.76
CA GLU A 52 15.04 17.25 -0.65
C GLU A 52 14.61 16.59 0.67
N ARG A 53 13.31 16.57 0.94
CA ARG A 53 12.78 15.83 2.10
C ARG A 53 13.04 14.33 2.00
N ALA A 54 12.73 13.74 0.86
CA ALA A 54 12.93 12.30 0.62
C ALA A 54 14.41 11.93 0.77
N TRP A 55 15.30 12.75 0.25
CA TRP A 55 16.74 12.60 0.38
C TRP A 55 17.21 12.65 1.84
N THR A 56 16.75 13.67 2.59
CA THR A 56 17.07 13.82 4.02
C THR A 56 16.59 12.61 4.83
N LEU A 57 15.39 12.11 4.55
CA LEU A 57 14.87 10.90 5.22
C LEU A 57 15.71 9.67 4.90
N TYR A 58 16.08 9.48 3.64
CA TYR A 58 16.92 8.36 3.23
C TYR A 58 18.28 8.37 3.92
N GLU A 59 18.94 9.51 3.96
CA GLU A 59 20.24 9.66 4.67
C GLU A 59 20.09 9.36 6.17
N THR A 60 19.01 9.82 6.78
CA THR A 60 18.71 9.55 8.18
C THR A 60 18.47 8.05 8.42
N GLN A 61 17.70 7.38 7.54
CA GLN A 61 17.48 5.93 7.61
C GLN A 61 18.81 5.16 7.48
N ARG A 62 19.68 5.57 6.55
CA ARG A 62 20.99 4.92 6.37
C ARG A 62 21.87 5.06 7.61
N LYS A 63 21.96 6.25 8.17
CA LYS A 63 22.70 6.48 9.43
C LYS A 63 22.14 5.64 10.57
N LYS A 64 20.81 5.59 10.70
CA LYS A 64 20.13 4.78 11.72
C LYS A 64 20.46 3.29 11.56
N ALA A 65 20.50 2.79 10.34
CA ALA A 65 20.81 1.40 10.05
C ALA A 65 22.23 0.97 10.47
N GLU A 66 23.17 1.92 10.69
CA GLU A 66 24.54 1.63 11.16
C GLU A 66 24.58 1.21 12.64
N TRP A 67 23.58 1.57 13.45
CA TRP A 67 23.59 1.29 14.88
C TRP A 67 22.29 0.62 15.41
N VAL A 68 21.17 0.73 14.71
CA VAL A 68 19.95 -0.03 15.01
C VAL A 68 20.01 -1.38 14.35
N ASN A 69 19.89 -2.44 15.12
CA ASN A 69 19.86 -3.81 14.62
C ASN A 69 18.43 -4.32 14.55
N ASP A 70 17.70 -3.87 13.56
CA ASP A 70 16.33 -4.30 13.22
C ASP A 70 16.25 -4.80 11.78
N ASP A 71 15.04 -5.01 11.26
CA ASP A 71 14.81 -5.52 9.92
C ASP A 71 14.43 -4.43 8.90
N ARG A 72 14.54 -3.14 9.26
CA ARG A 72 14.28 -2.04 8.32
C ARG A 72 15.34 -1.98 7.23
N VAL A 73 14.87 -1.81 6.01
CA VAL A 73 15.70 -1.52 4.83
C VAL A 73 15.53 -0.03 4.53
N PRO A 74 16.62 0.75 4.44
CA PRO A 74 16.57 2.16 4.04
C PRO A 74 16.04 2.32 2.61
N TYR A 75 15.19 3.32 2.37
CA TYR A 75 14.52 3.51 1.09
C TYR A 75 14.29 4.98 0.74
N LEU A 76 14.19 5.23 -0.56
CA LEU A 76 13.76 6.49 -1.12
C LEU A 76 12.24 6.49 -1.26
N THR A 77 11.59 7.57 -0.84
CA THR A 77 10.13 7.67 -0.86
C THR A 77 9.65 8.79 -1.79
N ASN A 78 8.59 8.50 -2.56
CA ASN A 78 7.85 9.49 -3.31
C ASN A 78 6.44 9.61 -2.71
N VAL A 79 6.31 10.44 -1.69
CA VAL A 79 5.04 10.57 -0.94
C VAL A 79 3.96 11.20 -1.80
N THR A 80 2.79 10.58 -1.84
CA THR A 80 1.55 11.09 -2.44
C THR A 80 0.38 10.88 -1.48
N GLY A 81 -0.78 11.43 -1.81
CA GLY A 81 -2.05 10.98 -1.23
C GLY A 81 -2.70 9.90 -2.11
N THR A 82 -3.92 9.56 -1.77
CA THR A 82 -4.71 8.51 -2.44
C THR A 82 -5.35 8.99 -3.75
N GLU A 83 -5.37 10.30 -3.98
CA GLU A 83 -6.08 10.98 -5.08
C GLU A 83 -5.49 10.75 -6.46
N ILE A 84 -4.21 10.37 -6.55
CA ILE A 84 -3.41 10.48 -7.77
C ILE A 84 -3.97 9.70 -8.97
N PHE A 85 -4.50 8.51 -8.74
CA PHE A 85 -5.11 7.73 -9.82
C PHE A 85 -6.47 8.29 -10.22
N ALA A 86 -7.28 8.76 -9.28
CA ALA A 86 -8.54 9.42 -9.58
C ALA A 86 -8.32 10.74 -10.37
N GLU A 87 -7.28 11.52 -10.01
CA GLU A 87 -6.86 12.71 -10.77
C GLU A 87 -6.49 12.35 -12.21
N ALA A 88 -5.81 11.22 -12.43
CA ALA A 88 -5.45 10.77 -13.75
C ALA A 88 -6.69 10.45 -14.62
N PHE A 89 -7.80 10.02 -14.02
CA PHE A 89 -9.10 9.86 -14.69
C PHE A 89 -9.89 11.17 -14.85
N GLY A 90 -9.36 12.30 -14.41
CA GLY A 90 -9.96 13.62 -14.60
C GLY A 90 -10.70 14.18 -13.41
N CYS A 91 -10.64 13.53 -12.25
CA CYS A 91 -11.18 14.10 -11.01
C CYS A 91 -10.44 15.38 -10.62
N ALA A 92 -11.18 16.41 -10.24
CA ALA A 92 -10.58 17.59 -9.62
C ALA A 92 -10.03 17.21 -8.23
N VAL A 93 -8.91 17.80 -7.84
CA VAL A 93 -8.27 17.54 -6.54
C VAL A 93 -8.25 18.78 -5.68
N GLN A 94 -8.71 18.64 -4.46
CA GLN A 94 -8.50 19.63 -3.41
C GLN A 94 -7.17 19.34 -2.72
N ARG A 95 -6.33 20.38 -2.60
CA ARG A 95 -5.00 20.29 -1.97
C ARG A 95 -4.87 21.31 -0.84
N PRO A 96 -5.44 21.01 0.34
CA PRO A 96 -5.28 21.87 1.51
C PRO A 96 -3.84 21.86 2.03
N ASP A 97 -3.44 22.91 2.75
CA ASP A 97 -2.08 23.00 3.31
C ASP A 97 -1.87 22.13 4.55
N ASP A 98 -2.95 21.76 5.24
CA ASP A 98 -2.93 21.13 6.57
C ASP A 98 -3.44 19.68 6.60
N THR A 99 -3.81 19.14 5.45
CA THR A 99 -4.28 17.75 5.32
C THR A 99 -3.87 17.15 3.98
N ASN A 100 -4.06 15.83 3.83
CA ASN A 100 -3.78 15.16 2.57
C ASN A 100 -4.71 15.65 1.45
N PRO A 101 -4.22 15.70 0.20
CA PRO A 101 -5.05 15.92 -0.96
C PRO A 101 -6.18 14.88 -1.05
N PHE A 102 -7.31 15.27 -1.64
CA PHE A 102 -8.41 14.36 -1.90
C PHE A 102 -9.10 14.68 -3.23
N ALA A 103 -9.51 13.62 -3.93
CA ALA A 103 -10.22 13.72 -5.18
C ALA A 103 -11.69 14.13 -4.95
N LEU A 104 -12.22 14.93 -5.86
CA LEU A 104 -13.65 15.19 -5.97
C LEU A 104 -14.22 14.29 -7.05
N PRO A 105 -15.22 13.43 -6.73
CA PRO A 105 -15.81 12.54 -7.72
C PRO A 105 -16.29 13.27 -8.98
N CYS A 106 -16.07 12.64 -10.14
CA CYS A 106 -16.46 13.19 -11.44
C CYS A 106 -17.48 12.30 -12.17
N VAL A 107 -17.87 11.18 -11.59
CA VAL A 107 -18.86 10.24 -12.12
C VAL A 107 -20.06 10.15 -11.19
N HIS A 108 -21.28 10.28 -11.74
CA HIS A 108 -22.55 10.24 -11.01
C HIS A 108 -23.55 9.22 -11.59
N ASN A 109 -23.21 8.57 -12.68
CA ASN A 109 -24.08 7.59 -13.33
C ASN A 109 -23.27 6.65 -14.25
N ALA A 110 -23.89 5.56 -14.68
CA ALA A 110 -23.29 4.55 -15.54
C ALA A 110 -22.80 5.11 -16.89
N GLN A 111 -23.51 6.06 -17.48
CA GLN A 111 -23.12 6.63 -18.78
C GLN A 111 -21.81 7.43 -18.68
N GLU A 112 -21.62 8.18 -17.61
CA GLU A 112 -20.37 8.89 -17.34
C GLU A 112 -19.23 7.90 -17.05
N ALA A 113 -19.50 6.87 -16.25
CA ALA A 113 -18.54 5.80 -16.00
C ALA A 113 -18.11 5.12 -17.31
N ASP A 114 -19.07 4.78 -18.17
CA ASP A 114 -18.82 4.10 -19.43
C ASP A 114 -18.06 4.96 -20.45
N ALA A 115 -17.99 6.25 -20.27
CA ALA A 115 -17.23 7.17 -21.11
C ALA A 115 -15.74 7.26 -20.70
N LEU A 116 -15.38 6.86 -19.48
CA LEU A 116 -13.99 6.90 -19.01
C LEU A 116 -13.19 5.72 -19.56
N THR A 117 -11.95 5.99 -19.92
CA THR A 117 -10.94 4.98 -20.31
C THR A 117 -9.63 5.28 -19.62
N ALA A 118 -8.81 4.26 -19.42
CA ALA A 118 -7.48 4.42 -18.84
C ALA A 118 -6.66 5.45 -19.63
N PRO A 119 -6.16 6.51 -19.00
CA PRO A 119 -5.32 7.48 -19.68
C PRO A 119 -3.95 6.89 -20.02
N GLU A 120 -3.31 7.43 -21.07
CA GLU A 120 -1.92 7.12 -21.36
C GLU A 120 -0.99 7.62 -20.25
N LEU A 121 -0.22 6.73 -19.65
CA LEU A 121 0.62 7.03 -18.49
C LEU A 121 1.54 8.22 -18.71
N SER A 122 2.20 8.29 -19.89
CA SER A 122 3.19 9.32 -20.21
C SER A 122 2.63 10.74 -20.33
N THR A 123 1.32 10.88 -20.52
CA THR A 123 0.63 12.17 -20.65
C THR A 123 -0.35 12.45 -19.51
N SER A 124 -0.49 11.50 -18.57
CA SER A 124 -1.35 11.64 -17.40
C SER A 124 -0.71 12.51 -16.31
N SER A 125 -1.52 12.87 -15.31
CA SER A 125 -1.04 13.57 -14.10
C SER A 125 -0.06 12.73 -13.27
N LEU A 126 0.16 11.45 -13.59
CA LEU A 126 1.13 10.57 -12.91
C LEU A 126 2.56 10.72 -13.43
N ALA A 127 2.77 11.31 -14.60
CA ALA A 127 4.08 11.32 -15.27
C ALA A 127 5.19 11.99 -14.44
N TYR A 128 4.89 13.12 -13.77
CA TYR A 128 5.88 13.85 -12.96
C TYR A 128 6.38 13.05 -11.74
N LEU A 129 5.64 12.03 -11.30
CA LEU A 129 6.05 11.18 -10.20
C LEU A 129 7.31 10.36 -10.53
N PHE A 130 7.47 10.02 -11.81
CA PHE A 130 8.68 9.38 -12.30
C PHE A 130 9.87 10.35 -12.34
N ASP A 131 9.65 11.63 -12.62
CA ASP A 131 10.72 12.64 -12.59
C ASP A 131 11.31 12.77 -11.18
N ILE A 132 10.45 12.75 -10.16
CA ILE A 132 10.89 12.73 -8.74
C ILE A 132 11.71 11.48 -8.44
N ALA A 133 11.19 10.31 -8.81
CA ALA A 133 11.81 9.02 -8.52
C ALA A 133 13.15 8.86 -9.27
N ASP A 134 13.22 9.28 -10.53
CA ASP A 134 14.43 9.26 -11.34
C ASP A 134 15.54 10.15 -10.73
N GLU A 135 15.20 11.34 -10.26
CA GLU A 135 16.16 12.23 -9.59
C GLU A 135 16.65 11.64 -8.26
N LEU A 136 15.75 11.05 -7.48
CA LEU A 136 16.12 10.39 -6.22
C LEU A 136 17.07 9.20 -6.48
N GLN A 137 16.74 8.34 -7.45
CA GLN A 137 17.62 7.22 -7.81
C GLN A 137 18.95 7.69 -8.38
N ARG A 138 18.98 8.74 -9.19
CA ARG A 138 20.23 9.33 -9.70
C ARG A 138 21.14 9.79 -8.56
N ARG A 139 20.61 10.34 -7.47
CA ARG A 139 21.39 10.76 -6.29
C ARG A 139 21.91 9.57 -5.49
N ALA A 140 21.08 8.57 -5.28
CA ALA A 140 21.40 7.44 -4.39
C ALA A 140 22.16 6.30 -5.08
N GLY A 141 22.06 6.19 -6.41
CA GLY A 141 22.59 5.09 -7.20
C GLY A 141 21.57 3.96 -7.42
N PRO A 142 21.86 3.04 -8.35
CA PRO A 142 20.92 2.03 -8.82
C PRO A 142 20.56 0.95 -7.77
N GLU A 143 21.36 0.82 -6.72
CA GLU A 143 21.14 -0.17 -5.65
C GLU A 143 20.20 0.35 -4.55
N ALA A 144 19.74 1.61 -4.64
CA ALA A 144 18.84 2.18 -3.64
C ALA A 144 17.43 1.64 -3.81
N VAL A 145 16.87 1.11 -2.72
CA VAL A 145 15.51 0.61 -2.71
C VAL A 145 14.53 1.77 -2.79
N MET A 146 13.56 1.66 -3.68
CA MET A 146 12.52 2.67 -3.88
C MET A 146 11.23 2.25 -3.19
N LYS A 147 10.47 3.23 -2.70
CA LYS A 147 9.08 3.06 -2.28
C LYS A 147 8.18 3.69 -3.34
N PRO A 148 7.20 2.95 -3.94
CA PRO A 148 6.26 3.54 -4.86
C PRO A 148 5.36 4.56 -4.16
N VAL A 149 4.60 5.27 -4.96
CA VAL A 149 3.51 6.16 -4.53
C VAL A 149 2.42 5.40 -3.78
N ASP A 150 1.44 6.09 -3.25
CA ASP A 150 0.27 5.44 -2.66
C ASP A 150 -0.50 4.66 -3.73
N ILE A 151 -0.71 3.38 -3.51
CA ILE A 151 -1.39 2.46 -4.44
C ILE A 151 -2.69 1.98 -3.81
N GLN A 152 -3.80 2.39 -4.39
CA GLN A 152 -5.12 1.92 -4.01
C GLN A 152 -5.58 0.81 -4.95
N SER A 153 -6.46 -0.07 -4.49
CA SER A 153 -7.08 -1.09 -5.34
C SER A 153 -7.90 -0.48 -6.47
N PRO A 154 -8.22 -1.24 -7.52
CA PRO A 154 -9.13 -0.75 -8.55
C PRO A 154 -10.48 -0.27 -8.00
N MET A 155 -11.06 -0.95 -7.02
CA MET A 155 -12.35 -0.56 -6.44
C MET A 155 -12.24 0.63 -5.49
N ASP A 156 -11.16 0.76 -4.73
CA ASP A 156 -10.89 1.95 -3.92
C ASP A 156 -10.74 3.20 -4.83
N VAL A 157 -10.03 3.07 -5.96
CA VAL A 157 -9.92 4.18 -6.93
C VAL A 157 -11.27 4.47 -7.58
N VAL A 158 -12.07 3.47 -7.94
CA VAL A 158 -13.44 3.68 -8.45
C VAL A 158 -14.28 4.47 -7.45
N ALA A 159 -14.14 4.18 -6.14
CA ALA A 159 -14.86 4.89 -5.08
C ALA A 159 -14.37 6.34 -4.86
N LEU A 160 -13.20 6.71 -5.38
CA LEU A 160 -12.73 8.09 -5.46
C LEU A 160 -13.21 8.80 -6.73
N ILE A 161 -13.42 8.06 -7.82
CA ILE A 161 -13.87 8.60 -9.12
C ILE A 161 -15.39 8.81 -9.13
N TRP A 162 -16.14 7.86 -8.59
CA TRP A 162 -17.60 7.83 -8.62
C TRP A 162 -18.18 8.34 -7.28
N GLU A 163 -19.22 9.18 -7.35
CA GLU A 163 -19.89 9.64 -6.13
C GLU A 163 -20.38 8.40 -5.33
N LYS A 164 -20.08 8.39 -4.04
CA LYS A 164 -20.16 7.20 -3.21
C LYS A 164 -21.56 6.55 -3.17
N VAL A 165 -22.60 7.36 -3.01
CA VAL A 165 -23.98 6.85 -2.96
C VAL A 165 -24.39 6.31 -4.32
N ASP A 166 -24.08 7.03 -5.39
CA ASP A 166 -24.37 6.62 -6.76
C ASP A 166 -23.60 5.34 -7.14
N LEU A 167 -22.35 5.17 -6.64
CA LEU A 167 -21.58 3.93 -6.83
C LEU A 167 -22.30 2.73 -6.22
N PHE A 168 -22.75 2.81 -4.95
CA PHE A 168 -23.44 1.70 -4.32
C PHE A 168 -24.77 1.37 -5.01
N ILE A 169 -25.50 2.37 -5.52
CA ILE A 169 -26.68 2.15 -6.34
C ILE A 169 -26.28 1.45 -7.65
N ALA A 170 -25.24 1.92 -8.33
CA ALA A 170 -24.76 1.35 -9.57
C ALA A 170 -24.28 -0.11 -9.43
N MET A 171 -23.68 -0.47 -8.29
CA MET A 171 -23.32 -1.88 -8.01
C MET A 171 -24.54 -2.80 -8.04
N LEU A 172 -25.74 -2.30 -7.73
CA LEU A 172 -26.99 -3.06 -7.76
C LEU A 172 -27.72 -2.96 -9.11
N GLU A 173 -27.75 -1.77 -9.72
CA GLU A 173 -28.57 -1.48 -10.90
C GLU A 173 -27.81 -1.61 -12.23
N THR A 174 -26.52 -1.26 -12.23
CA THR A 174 -25.67 -1.24 -13.44
C THR A 174 -24.27 -1.84 -13.16
N PRO A 175 -24.18 -3.08 -12.62
CA PRO A 175 -22.94 -3.68 -12.16
C PRO A 175 -21.85 -3.76 -13.23
N GLU A 176 -22.23 -3.89 -14.50
CA GLU A 176 -21.26 -4.01 -15.59
C GLU A 176 -20.50 -2.70 -15.84
N SER A 177 -21.12 -1.53 -15.63
CA SER A 177 -20.44 -0.24 -15.71
C SER A 177 -19.40 -0.08 -14.59
N VAL A 178 -19.71 -0.55 -13.37
CA VAL A 178 -18.78 -0.54 -12.24
C VAL A 178 -17.57 -1.44 -12.53
N LYS A 179 -17.82 -2.69 -12.95
CA LYS A 179 -16.75 -3.65 -13.31
C LYS A 179 -15.88 -3.15 -14.46
N ARG A 180 -16.52 -2.52 -15.46
CA ARG A 180 -15.79 -1.94 -16.58
C ARG A 180 -14.86 -0.83 -16.12
N LEU A 181 -15.32 0.11 -15.29
CA LEU A 181 -14.49 1.18 -14.79
C LEU A 181 -13.36 0.63 -13.89
N ALA A 182 -13.62 -0.38 -13.05
CA ALA A 182 -12.58 -1.08 -12.28
C ALA A 182 -11.52 -1.70 -13.20
N GLY A 183 -11.92 -2.28 -14.32
CA GLY A 183 -11.01 -2.80 -15.35
C GLY A 183 -10.14 -1.72 -16.00
N GLU A 184 -10.69 -0.52 -16.25
CA GLU A 184 -9.91 0.62 -16.74
C GLU A 184 -8.90 1.11 -15.69
N VAL A 185 -9.30 1.19 -14.43
CA VAL A 185 -8.39 1.53 -13.33
C VAL A 185 -7.27 0.49 -13.20
N ARG A 186 -7.59 -0.82 -13.23
CA ARG A 186 -6.58 -1.87 -13.23
C ARG A 186 -5.59 -1.72 -14.39
N THR A 187 -6.07 -1.37 -15.58
CA THR A 187 -5.21 -1.15 -16.76
C THR A 187 -4.18 -0.04 -16.49
N LEU A 188 -4.60 1.08 -15.89
CA LEU A 188 -3.69 2.17 -15.52
C LEU A 188 -2.71 1.76 -14.40
N LEU A 189 -3.20 1.04 -13.39
CA LEU A 189 -2.35 0.52 -12.29
C LEU A 189 -1.27 -0.43 -12.81
N ILE A 190 -1.62 -1.33 -13.72
CA ILE A 190 -0.65 -2.25 -14.36
C ILE A 190 0.38 -1.43 -15.14
N ALA A 191 -0.06 -0.49 -15.98
CA ALA A 191 0.86 0.33 -16.76
C ALA A 191 1.82 1.14 -15.87
N PHE A 192 1.33 1.70 -14.76
CA PHE A 192 2.13 2.44 -13.79
C PHE A 192 3.16 1.53 -13.10
N MET A 193 2.73 0.40 -12.56
CA MET A 193 3.61 -0.49 -11.80
C MET A 193 4.59 -1.25 -12.70
N ASP A 194 4.22 -1.62 -13.92
CA ASP A 194 5.14 -2.21 -14.90
C ASP A 194 6.26 -1.21 -15.25
N GLU A 195 5.92 0.06 -15.48
CA GLU A 195 6.92 1.11 -15.73
C GLU A 195 7.77 1.39 -14.48
N TRP A 196 7.16 1.36 -13.28
CA TRP A 196 7.90 1.49 -12.02
C TRP A 196 8.93 0.38 -11.86
N PHE A 197 8.51 -0.87 -12.03
CA PHE A 197 9.40 -2.02 -11.91
C PHE A 197 10.46 -2.08 -13.01
N ARG A 198 10.13 -1.63 -14.21
CA ARG A 198 11.10 -1.51 -15.29
C ARG A 198 12.21 -0.53 -14.98
N ARG A 199 11.92 0.59 -14.30
CA ARG A 199 12.91 1.63 -13.94
C ARG A 199 13.68 1.28 -12.66
N TYR A 200 12.98 0.85 -11.62
CA TYR A 200 13.52 0.79 -10.27
C TYR A 200 13.67 -0.63 -9.72
N GLY A 201 13.31 -1.65 -10.50
CA GLY A 201 13.37 -3.05 -10.09
C GLY A 201 12.15 -3.51 -9.32
N THR A 202 12.07 -4.83 -9.12
CA THR A 202 10.93 -5.50 -8.45
C THR A 202 11.15 -5.71 -6.95
N GLU A 203 12.27 -5.23 -6.43
CA GLU A 203 12.54 -5.18 -4.99
C GLU A 203 12.33 -3.75 -4.50
N TYR A 204 11.40 -3.56 -3.60
CA TYR A 204 10.91 -2.23 -3.23
C TYR A 204 10.35 -2.23 -1.81
N ILE A 205 10.08 -1.06 -1.26
CA ILE A 205 9.32 -0.94 -0.01
C ILE A 205 7.83 -0.80 -0.34
N ALA A 206 6.98 -1.56 0.33
CA ALA A 206 5.53 -1.49 0.18
C ALA A 206 5.02 -0.06 0.36
N HIS A 207 3.95 0.29 -0.38
CA HIS A 207 3.36 1.63 -0.28
C HIS A 207 2.89 1.93 1.15
N PHE A 208 2.32 0.94 1.85
CA PHE A 208 1.93 1.00 3.27
C PHE A 208 1.65 -0.42 3.83
N PRO A 209 2.04 -0.70 5.10
CA PRO A 209 3.10 -0.06 5.86
C PRO A 209 4.48 -0.32 5.26
N ASP A 210 5.49 0.39 5.72
CA ASP A 210 6.82 0.33 5.15
C ASP A 210 7.50 -1.02 5.47
N TYR A 211 7.50 -1.96 4.52
CA TYR A 211 8.22 -3.24 4.60
C TYR A 211 8.80 -3.60 3.23
N PHE A 212 9.89 -4.35 3.25
CA PHE A 212 10.55 -4.76 2.00
C PHE A 212 9.75 -5.86 1.29
N MET A 213 9.55 -5.69 -0.01
CA MET A 213 8.93 -6.67 -0.91
C MET A 213 9.89 -7.08 -2.01
N SER A 214 9.86 -8.35 -2.38
CA SER A 214 10.57 -8.90 -3.55
C SER A 214 9.55 -9.48 -4.52
N GLY A 215 9.17 -8.69 -5.52
CA GLY A 215 8.10 -8.99 -6.47
C GLY A 215 6.69 -8.92 -5.86
N GLY A 216 5.68 -9.04 -6.71
CA GLY A 216 4.29 -8.82 -6.32
C GLY A 216 3.89 -7.36 -6.35
N ILE A 217 2.63 -7.07 -6.07
CA ILE A 217 2.10 -5.70 -5.89
C ILE A 217 1.63 -5.50 -4.46
N THR A 218 1.76 -4.29 -3.93
CA THR A 218 1.17 -3.88 -2.65
C THR A 218 0.13 -2.81 -2.90
N LEU A 219 -1.04 -2.93 -2.26
CA LEU A 219 -2.13 -1.97 -2.43
C LEU A 219 -3.01 -1.88 -1.17
N SER A 220 -3.74 -0.78 -1.05
CA SER A 220 -4.82 -0.62 -0.08
C SER A 220 -6.13 -1.11 -0.66
N GLU A 221 -6.98 -1.71 0.20
CA GLU A 221 -8.32 -2.18 -0.14
C GLU A 221 -9.25 -1.91 1.04
N ASP A 222 -9.83 -0.73 1.10
CA ASP A 222 -10.60 -0.27 2.26
C ASP A 222 -12.13 -0.36 2.01
N GLU A 223 -12.58 -0.26 0.76
CA GLU A 223 -14.01 -0.29 0.42
C GLU A 223 -14.69 -1.61 0.74
N ILE A 224 -13.94 -2.68 0.90
CA ILE A 224 -14.46 -3.99 1.34
C ILE A 224 -15.15 -3.94 2.70
N GLY A 225 -14.84 -2.97 3.54
CA GLY A 225 -15.51 -2.76 4.82
C GLY A 225 -16.98 -2.36 4.69
N ALA A 226 -17.37 -1.79 3.55
CA ALA A 226 -18.71 -1.25 3.32
C ALA A 226 -19.64 -2.18 2.51
N VAL A 227 -19.16 -3.35 2.06
CA VAL A 227 -19.89 -4.25 1.16
C VAL A 227 -20.06 -5.64 1.77
N SER A 228 -21.06 -6.42 1.30
CA SER A 228 -21.24 -7.82 1.72
C SER A 228 -20.17 -8.76 1.11
N GLU A 229 -20.09 -10.00 1.60
CA GLU A 229 -19.22 -11.02 1.06
C GLU A 229 -19.54 -11.33 -0.42
N GLU A 230 -20.83 -11.33 -0.79
CA GLU A 230 -21.28 -11.54 -2.18
C GLU A 230 -20.85 -10.37 -3.09
N MET A 231 -20.90 -9.14 -2.59
CA MET A 231 -20.44 -7.98 -3.34
C MET A 231 -18.91 -7.98 -3.49
N PHE A 232 -18.18 -8.45 -2.48
CA PHE A 232 -16.74 -8.67 -2.65
C PHE A 232 -16.47 -9.63 -3.81
N ASP A 233 -17.13 -10.77 -3.85
CA ASP A 233 -16.96 -11.74 -4.94
C ASP A 233 -17.33 -11.17 -6.31
N ALA A 234 -18.34 -10.29 -6.35
CA ALA A 234 -18.85 -9.73 -7.60
C ALA A 234 -17.94 -8.63 -8.19
N PHE A 235 -17.27 -7.83 -7.35
CA PHE A 235 -16.59 -6.59 -7.79
C PHE A 235 -15.11 -6.53 -7.44
N PHE A 236 -14.66 -7.11 -6.33
CA PHE A 236 -13.30 -6.95 -5.81
C PHE A 236 -12.40 -8.14 -6.15
N ARG A 237 -12.89 -9.35 -5.94
CA ARG A 237 -12.10 -10.58 -6.09
C ARG A 237 -11.35 -10.65 -7.41
N ASN A 238 -12.06 -10.48 -8.52
CA ASN A 238 -11.46 -10.60 -9.85
C ASN A 238 -10.34 -9.58 -10.07
N GLU A 239 -10.47 -8.37 -9.59
CA GLU A 239 -9.47 -7.32 -9.71
C GLU A 239 -8.19 -7.66 -8.92
N LEU A 240 -8.34 -8.12 -7.68
CA LEU A 240 -7.23 -8.54 -6.83
C LEU A 240 -6.51 -9.78 -7.38
N GLU A 241 -7.26 -10.76 -7.86
CA GLU A 241 -6.70 -11.99 -8.46
C GLU A 241 -5.93 -11.70 -9.75
N LEU A 242 -6.43 -10.81 -10.61
CA LEU A 242 -5.75 -10.42 -11.85
C LEU A 242 -4.46 -9.65 -11.56
N LEU A 243 -4.47 -8.73 -10.60
CA LEU A 243 -3.26 -8.02 -10.17
C LEU A 243 -2.25 -8.98 -9.55
N SER A 244 -2.70 -9.87 -8.66
CA SER A 244 -1.84 -10.90 -8.06
C SER A 244 -1.20 -11.82 -9.11
N ALA A 245 -1.98 -12.23 -10.12
CA ALA A 245 -1.48 -13.07 -11.21
C ALA A 245 -0.46 -12.33 -12.09
N HIS A 246 -0.73 -11.07 -12.42
CA HIS A 246 0.16 -10.26 -13.26
C HIS A 246 1.52 -10.01 -12.61
N PHE A 247 1.53 -9.63 -11.33
CA PHE A 247 2.76 -9.30 -10.60
C PHE A 247 3.40 -10.48 -9.85
N GLY A 248 2.77 -11.67 -9.90
CA GLY A 248 3.28 -12.87 -9.23
C GLY A 248 3.10 -12.86 -7.71
N GLY A 249 2.09 -12.17 -7.20
CA GLY A 249 1.71 -12.09 -5.80
C GLY A 249 1.16 -10.72 -5.43
N ILE A 250 0.52 -10.65 -4.26
CA ILE A 250 -0.12 -9.44 -3.76
C ILE A 250 0.08 -9.31 -2.24
N ALA A 251 0.17 -8.08 -1.76
CA ALA A 251 0.05 -7.77 -0.34
C ALA A 251 -0.97 -6.64 -0.15
N ILE A 252 -1.79 -6.77 0.87
CA ILE A 252 -2.98 -5.93 1.04
C ILE A 252 -2.92 -5.20 2.38
N HIS A 253 -3.12 -3.88 2.33
CA HIS A 253 -3.47 -3.05 3.48
C HIS A 253 -4.98 -2.87 3.53
N CYS A 254 -5.57 -2.91 4.73
CA CYS A 254 -6.95 -2.53 4.96
C CYS A 254 -7.10 -1.83 6.32
N CYS A 255 -7.57 -0.59 6.30
CA CYS A 255 -7.85 0.16 7.53
C CYS A 255 -9.34 0.15 7.93
N ALA A 256 -10.21 -0.45 7.13
CA ALA A 256 -11.63 -0.57 7.40
C ALA A 256 -11.95 -1.70 8.41
N ASP A 257 -13.14 -1.66 9.01
CA ASP A 257 -13.68 -2.79 9.77
C ASP A 257 -14.20 -3.87 8.81
N ALA A 258 -13.27 -4.68 8.30
CA ALA A 258 -13.52 -5.69 7.29
C ALA A 258 -13.45 -7.14 7.83
N ARG A 259 -13.79 -7.36 9.12
CA ARG A 259 -13.71 -8.71 9.71
C ARG A 259 -14.52 -9.75 8.95
N HIS A 260 -15.69 -9.40 8.43
CA HIS A 260 -16.52 -10.27 7.61
C HIS A 260 -15.88 -10.69 6.29
N GLN A 261 -14.90 -9.95 5.79
CA GLN A 261 -14.16 -10.24 4.56
C GLN A 261 -12.89 -11.10 4.77
N TRP A 262 -12.54 -11.45 5.99
CA TRP A 262 -11.29 -12.18 6.24
C TRP A 262 -11.21 -13.52 5.49
N GLY A 263 -12.34 -14.22 5.34
CA GLY A 263 -12.42 -15.44 4.53
C GLY A 263 -12.10 -15.18 3.06
N ASN A 264 -12.64 -14.10 2.52
CA ASN A 264 -12.39 -13.65 1.15
C ASN A 264 -10.93 -13.24 0.96
N LEU A 265 -10.38 -12.40 1.82
CA LEU A 265 -8.97 -12.00 1.77
C LEU A 265 -8.03 -13.20 1.85
N LYS A 266 -8.27 -14.12 2.79
CA LYS A 266 -7.43 -15.34 2.94
C LYS A 266 -7.44 -16.23 1.69
N SER A 267 -8.48 -16.16 0.89
CA SER A 267 -8.64 -16.96 -0.32
C SER A 267 -8.00 -16.34 -1.57
N ILE A 268 -7.51 -15.09 -1.52
CA ILE A 268 -6.85 -14.45 -2.67
C ILE A 268 -5.55 -15.20 -3.01
N PRO A 269 -5.40 -15.72 -4.22
CA PRO A 269 -4.20 -16.40 -4.64
C PRO A 269 -2.98 -15.48 -4.60
N GLY A 270 -1.87 -15.97 -4.05
CA GLY A 270 -0.63 -15.20 -4.00
C GLY A 270 -0.59 -14.10 -2.94
N LEU A 271 -1.52 -14.08 -1.99
CA LEU A 271 -1.45 -13.18 -0.83
C LEU A 271 -0.20 -13.49 0.01
N ARG A 272 0.74 -12.54 0.06
CA ARG A 272 2.04 -12.70 0.73
C ARG A 272 2.09 -12.05 2.10
N LEU A 273 1.49 -10.85 2.21
CA LEU A 273 1.39 -10.13 3.46
C LEU A 273 0.04 -9.42 3.58
N LEU A 274 -0.51 -9.44 4.78
CA LEU A 274 -1.73 -8.71 5.14
C LEU A 274 -1.43 -7.73 6.25
N ASN A 275 -1.79 -6.47 6.03
CA ASN A 275 -1.81 -5.45 7.06
C ASN A 275 -3.24 -5.03 7.35
N LEU A 276 -3.67 -5.18 8.59
CA LEU A 276 -4.96 -4.68 9.09
C LEU A 276 -4.70 -3.60 10.14
N VAL A 277 -5.53 -2.58 10.14
CA VAL A 277 -5.57 -1.58 11.19
C VAL A 277 -6.75 -1.88 12.11
N LYS A 278 -6.52 -1.86 13.41
CA LYS A 278 -7.60 -2.05 14.39
C LYS A 278 -8.60 -0.90 14.29
N PRO A 279 -9.87 -1.16 13.93
CA PRO A 279 -10.88 -0.11 13.90
C PRO A 279 -11.05 0.52 15.30
N PRO A 280 -11.34 1.83 15.38
CA PRO A 280 -11.57 2.49 16.68
C PRO A 280 -12.71 1.88 17.50
N THR A 281 -13.69 1.29 16.81
CA THR A 281 -14.88 0.64 17.39
C THR A 281 -14.61 -0.76 17.97
N ARG A 282 -13.43 -1.34 17.70
CA ARG A 282 -13.06 -2.71 18.11
C ARG A 282 -12.08 -2.70 19.28
N GLY A 283 -12.16 -3.71 20.12
CA GLY A 283 -11.19 -3.97 21.18
C GLY A 283 -9.88 -4.60 20.66
N ALA A 284 -8.98 -4.85 21.59
CA ALA A 284 -7.66 -5.44 21.28
C ALA A 284 -7.75 -6.84 20.67
N GLU A 285 -8.82 -7.57 20.99
CA GLU A 285 -9.10 -8.91 20.46
C GLU A 285 -9.19 -8.96 18.95
N TYR A 286 -9.52 -7.84 18.27
CA TYR A 286 -9.60 -7.80 16.81
C TYR A 286 -8.28 -8.24 16.15
N ILE A 287 -7.17 -7.73 16.63
CA ILE A 287 -5.84 -8.07 16.06
C ILE A 287 -5.42 -9.49 16.49
N GLN A 288 -5.72 -9.91 17.72
CA GLN A 288 -5.44 -11.28 18.19
C GLN A 288 -6.19 -12.32 17.34
N ASP A 289 -7.47 -12.04 17.08
CA ASP A 289 -8.30 -12.89 16.22
C ASP A 289 -7.78 -12.93 14.79
N ALA A 290 -7.25 -11.79 14.25
CA ALA A 290 -6.66 -11.74 12.91
C ALA A 290 -5.42 -12.67 12.83
N TYR A 291 -4.49 -12.56 13.77
CA TYR A 291 -3.33 -13.45 13.80
C TYR A 291 -3.74 -14.92 13.87
N THR A 292 -4.72 -15.24 14.71
CA THR A 292 -5.24 -16.61 14.82
C THR A 292 -5.89 -17.09 13.53
N PHE A 293 -6.70 -16.24 12.92
CA PHE A 293 -7.45 -16.60 11.71
C PHE A 293 -6.55 -16.82 10.50
N PHE A 294 -5.61 -15.92 10.26
CA PHE A 294 -4.71 -16.02 9.11
C PHE A 294 -3.57 -17.01 9.36
N GLY A 295 -3.12 -17.17 10.59
CA GLY A 295 -2.09 -18.14 10.99
C GLY A 295 -0.76 -17.92 10.26
N GLY A 296 0.00 -19.00 10.03
CA GLY A 296 1.28 -18.96 9.33
C GLY A 296 1.20 -18.92 7.80
N GLY A 297 0.00 -19.02 7.23
CA GLY A 297 -0.20 -19.09 5.77
C GLY A 297 0.15 -17.78 5.04
N VAL A 298 0.05 -16.65 5.72
CA VAL A 298 0.36 -15.32 5.21
C VAL A 298 1.20 -14.57 6.24
N ALA A 299 2.12 -13.72 5.81
CA ALA A 299 2.81 -12.81 6.72
C ALA A 299 1.84 -11.70 7.17
N GLN A 300 1.95 -11.28 8.42
CA GLN A 300 1.01 -10.35 9.04
C GLN A 300 1.76 -9.21 9.72
N MET A 301 1.40 -7.97 9.37
CA MET A 301 1.94 -6.75 9.94
C MET A 301 0.79 -5.83 10.30
N HIS A 302 0.25 -5.96 11.51
CA HIS A 302 -0.97 -5.26 11.91
C HIS A 302 -0.67 -4.01 12.74
N HIS A 303 -1.53 -2.99 12.62
CA HIS A 303 -1.41 -1.72 13.35
C HIS A 303 -2.54 -1.50 14.36
N GLY A 304 -2.24 -0.68 15.35
CA GLY A 304 -3.22 -0.19 16.32
C GLY A 304 -3.19 -0.89 17.67
N TRP A 305 -2.34 -1.90 17.85
CA TRP A 305 -2.10 -2.54 19.12
C TRP A 305 -0.95 -3.56 19.06
N THR A 306 -0.19 -3.65 20.13
CA THR A 306 0.74 -4.75 20.34
C THR A 306 0.08 -5.77 21.28
N PRO A 307 -0.30 -6.95 20.77
CA PRO A 307 -1.03 -7.96 21.58
C PRO A 307 -0.22 -8.54 22.74
N TRP A 308 1.03 -8.27 22.76
CA TRP A 308 2.00 -9.02 23.57
C TRP A 308 2.44 -8.26 24.82
N GLY A 309 1.71 -7.23 25.21
CA GLY A 309 1.93 -6.52 26.45
C GLY A 309 3.15 -5.59 26.41
N GLU A 310 3.87 -5.56 27.51
CA GLU A 310 4.99 -4.64 27.68
C GLU A 310 6.17 -4.99 26.78
N PRO A 311 6.97 -4.01 26.34
CA PRO A 311 8.15 -4.23 25.50
C PRO A 311 9.13 -5.29 26.03
N GLU A 312 9.16 -5.48 27.32
CA GLU A 312 10.01 -6.47 27.99
C GLU A 312 9.63 -7.92 27.67
N THR A 313 8.40 -8.17 27.27
CA THR A 313 7.93 -9.52 26.89
C THR A 313 8.13 -9.84 25.42
N TRP A 314 8.48 -8.85 24.61
CA TRP A 314 8.77 -9.04 23.20
C TRP A 314 10.13 -9.71 22.99
N PRO A 315 10.29 -10.68 22.06
CA PRO A 315 9.30 -11.27 21.13
C PRO A 315 8.56 -12.50 21.66
N GLN A 316 8.70 -12.85 22.92
CA GLN A 316 8.26 -14.13 23.47
C GLN A 316 6.74 -14.30 23.51
N GLY A 317 6.00 -13.20 23.41
CA GLY A 317 4.53 -13.20 23.43
C GLY A 317 3.88 -13.27 22.03
N TYR A 318 4.61 -13.29 20.91
CA TYR A 318 4.00 -13.37 19.61
C TYR A 318 3.44 -14.78 19.32
N PRO A 319 2.40 -14.93 18.46
CA PRO A 319 1.87 -16.25 18.13
C PRO A 319 2.90 -17.05 17.33
N SER A 320 3.44 -18.08 17.97
CA SER A 320 4.52 -18.94 17.43
C SER A 320 4.16 -19.64 16.11
N GLU A 321 2.85 -19.75 15.83
CA GLU A 321 2.31 -20.36 14.62
C GLU A 321 2.19 -19.36 13.45
N CYS A 322 2.53 -18.09 13.65
CA CYS A 322 2.36 -17.02 12.68
C CYS A 322 3.70 -16.52 12.13
N ARG A 323 3.62 -15.77 11.04
CA ARG A 323 4.69 -14.91 10.53
C ARG A 323 4.31 -13.46 10.85
N VAL A 324 5.03 -12.81 11.74
CA VAL A 324 4.65 -11.50 12.31
C VAL A 324 5.73 -10.46 12.08
N VAL A 325 5.32 -9.24 11.78
CA VAL A 325 6.21 -8.07 11.72
C VAL A 325 5.81 -7.05 12.76
#